data_5f864b5b7b3e7623d47b96bf29c7e35d
#
_entry.id   5f864b5b7b3e7623d47b96bf29c7e35d
#
_cell.length_a   1.000
_cell.length_b   1.000
_cell.length_c   1.000
_cell.angle_alpha   90.00
_cell.angle_beta   90.00
_cell.angle_gamma   90.00
#
_symmetry.space_group_name_H-M   'P 1'
#
loop_
_entity.id
_entity.type
_entity.pdbx_description
1 polymer ?
#
loop_
_entity_poly.entity_id
_entity_poly.type
_entity_poly.pdbx_seq_one_letter_code
_entity_poly.pdbx_strand_id
1 'polypeptide(L)'
;MPKLITTLLSLLLLFSSSWLLAEADLKRFTNNSFSSSNKTAQFLTAEQAFTLQAEQKNQELILKFNIAPNYYLYKERFKFSVKEGNAILGQAFFSEEPEWKDDAEFGRVQVFHQSVIATLPVKGNGDIVIRWQGCAD
;
A
#
# COMPACT_ATOMS: atom_id res chain seq x y z
N MET A 1 -59.56 -50.02 5.33
CA MET A 1 -59.12 -48.84 6.05
C MET A 1 -58.30 -47.91 5.13
N PRO A 2 -58.91 -46.99 4.48
CA PRO A 2 -58.18 -45.91 3.83
C PRO A 2 -58.91 -44.58 4.09
N LYS A 3 -58.59 -43.91 5.16
CA LYS A 3 -59.15 -42.54 5.46
C LYS A 3 -58.11 -41.55 6.01
N LEU A 4 -56.82 -41.81 5.90
CA LEU A 4 -55.80 -40.95 6.49
C LEU A 4 -54.84 -40.27 5.46
N ILE A 5 -55.12 -40.41 4.15
CA ILE A 5 -54.25 -39.85 3.10
C ILE A 5 -54.78 -38.57 2.47
N THR A 6 -56.04 -38.22 2.70
CA THR A 6 -56.70 -37.05 2.07
C THR A 6 -56.61 -35.75 2.82
N THR A 7 -56.11 -35.71 4.04
CA THR A 7 -56.00 -34.48 4.83
C THR A 7 -54.60 -33.83 4.82
N LEU A 8 -53.60 -34.48 4.22
CA LEU A 8 -52.20 -33.95 4.15
C LEU A 8 -51.89 -33.19 2.87
N LEU A 9 -52.78 -33.21 1.88
CA LEU A 9 -52.55 -32.53 0.58
C LEU A 9 -53.16 -31.12 0.54
N SER A 10 -53.93 -30.72 1.55
CA SER A 10 -54.61 -29.41 1.59
C SER A 10 -53.81 -28.33 2.35
N LEU A 11 -52.71 -28.69 3.02
CA LEU A 11 -51.93 -27.73 3.80
C LEU A 11 -50.65 -27.22 3.08
N LEU A 12 -50.41 -27.70 1.84
CA LEU A 12 -49.17 -27.34 1.09
C LEU A 12 -49.36 -26.23 0.05
N LEU A 13 -50.56 -25.60 -0.01
CA LEU A 13 -50.87 -24.57 -1.00
C LEU A 13 -50.99 -23.15 -0.47
N LEU A 14 -50.66 -22.89 0.80
CA LEU A 14 -50.73 -21.55 1.39
C LEU A 14 -49.40 -20.88 1.70
N PHE A 15 -48.27 -21.43 1.24
CA PHE A 15 -46.94 -20.84 1.47
C PHE A 15 -46.24 -20.30 0.22
N SER A 16 -46.96 -20.03 -0.87
CA SER A 16 -46.35 -19.56 -2.14
C SER A 16 -46.75 -18.14 -2.52
N SER A 17 -46.87 -17.20 -1.58
CA SER A 17 -47.17 -15.81 -1.96
C SER A 17 -46.56 -14.78 -1.01
N SER A 18 -45.22 -14.80 -0.81
CA SER A 18 -44.57 -13.72 -0.08
C SER A 18 -43.11 -13.48 -0.54
N TRP A 19 -42.78 -13.72 -1.82
CA TRP A 19 -41.43 -13.46 -2.33
C TRP A 19 -41.37 -12.45 -3.50
N LEU A 20 -42.33 -11.55 -3.60
CA LEU A 20 -42.40 -10.62 -4.73
C LEU A 20 -42.41 -9.14 -4.34
N LEU A 21 -41.85 -8.74 -3.18
CA LEU A 21 -41.78 -7.35 -2.79
C LEU A 21 -40.38 -6.88 -2.26
N ALA A 22 -39.33 -7.58 -2.58
CA ALA A 22 -37.98 -7.19 -2.14
C ALA A 22 -37.02 -6.75 -3.28
N GLU A 23 -37.48 -6.63 -4.53
CA GLU A 23 -36.60 -6.24 -5.65
C GLU A 23 -36.77 -4.81 -6.16
N ALA A 24 -37.70 -4.04 -5.58
CA ALA A 24 -37.99 -2.69 -6.07
C ALA A 24 -37.13 -1.58 -5.43
N ASP A 25 -36.46 -1.82 -4.30
CA ASP A 25 -35.72 -0.77 -3.61
C ASP A 25 -34.20 -0.73 -3.92
N LEU A 26 -33.64 -1.78 -4.51
CA LEU A 26 -32.22 -1.77 -4.81
C LEU A 26 -31.86 -0.95 -6.06
N LYS A 27 -32.82 -0.71 -6.96
CA LYS A 27 -32.62 0.13 -8.14
C LYS A 27 -32.66 1.63 -7.87
N ARG A 28 -33.10 2.04 -6.69
CA ARG A 28 -33.18 3.45 -6.33
C ARG A 28 -31.87 4.00 -5.75
N PHE A 29 -30.98 3.12 -5.32
CA PHE A 29 -29.65 3.51 -4.80
C PHE A 29 -28.55 3.59 -5.86
N THR A 30 -28.79 3.07 -7.08
CA THR A 30 -27.75 3.07 -8.12
C THR A 30 -27.77 4.31 -9.02
N ASN A 31 -28.75 5.21 -8.88
CA ASN A 31 -28.85 6.43 -9.70
C ASN A 31 -28.49 7.72 -8.95
N ASN A 32 -28.00 7.65 -7.71
CA ASN A 32 -27.23 8.74 -7.19
C ASN A 32 -25.80 8.59 -7.72
N SER A 33 -25.63 9.00 -8.96
CA SER A 33 -24.34 9.48 -9.46
C SER A 33 -23.90 10.57 -8.49
N PHE A 34 -23.08 10.23 -7.52
CA PHE A 34 -22.21 11.18 -6.88
C PHE A 34 -21.21 11.65 -7.95
N SER A 35 -21.68 12.51 -8.86
CA SER A 35 -20.81 13.43 -9.56
C SER A 35 -20.31 14.45 -8.53
N SER A 36 -19.59 13.96 -7.52
CA SER A 36 -18.67 14.78 -6.78
C SER A 36 -17.47 14.97 -7.71
N SER A 37 -17.50 16.02 -8.50
CA SER A 37 -16.30 16.57 -9.15
C SER A 37 -15.41 17.25 -8.10
N ASN A 38 -15.18 16.57 -6.98
CA ASN A 38 -14.00 16.76 -6.20
C ASN A 38 -12.89 16.05 -6.98
N LYS A 39 -12.01 16.82 -7.62
CA LYS A 39 -10.65 16.39 -7.90
C LYS A 39 -10.00 16.10 -6.54
N THR A 40 -10.36 14.99 -5.90
CA THR A 40 -9.54 14.39 -4.87
C THR A 40 -8.22 14.14 -5.58
N ALA A 41 -7.18 14.84 -5.16
CA ALA A 41 -5.84 14.55 -5.62
C ALA A 41 -5.63 13.05 -5.38
N GLN A 42 -5.59 12.29 -6.47
CA GLN A 42 -5.43 10.84 -6.38
C GLN A 42 -3.95 10.60 -6.08
N PHE A 43 -3.67 10.30 -4.82
CA PHE A 43 -2.32 9.93 -4.42
C PHE A 43 -1.89 8.66 -5.15
N LEU A 44 -0.63 8.63 -5.55
CA LEU A 44 0.00 7.42 -6.09
C LEU A 44 0.09 6.35 -5.01
N THR A 45 0.07 5.09 -5.39
CA THR A 45 0.46 4.01 -4.47
C THR A 45 1.94 4.12 -4.12
N ALA A 46 2.38 3.50 -3.04
CA ALA A 46 3.78 3.54 -2.64
C ALA A 46 4.72 3.04 -3.77
N GLU A 47 4.31 1.99 -4.49
CA GLU A 47 5.07 1.42 -5.61
C GLU A 47 5.14 2.34 -6.82
N GLN A 48 4.13 3.20 -7.02
CA GLN A 48 4.12 4.20 -8.07
C GLN A 48 4.91 5.46 -7.70
N ALA A 49 4.82 5.86 -6.42
CA ALA A 49 5.50 7.04 -5.92
C ALA A 49 7.01 6.81 -5.73
N PHE A 50 7.40 5.58 -5.40
CA PHE A 50 8.78 5.25 -5.07
C PHE A 50 9.20 3.95 -5.76
N THR A 51 10.18 4.00 -6.66
CA THR A 51 10.72 2.80 -7.29
C THR A 51 12.14 2.56 -6.79
N LEU A 52 12.45 1.31 -6.42
CA LEU A 52 13.75 0.89 -5.95
C LEU A 52 14.41 -0.07 -6.94
N GLN A 53 15.64 0.24 -7.32
CA GLN A 53 16.54 -0.66 -8.02
C GLN A 53 17.71 -0.98 -7.08
N ALA A 54 18.04 -2.26 -6.94
CA ALA A 54 19.14 -2.71 -6.09
C ALA A 54 20.17 -3.49 -6.92
N GLU A 55 21.43 -3.15 -6.74
CA GLU A 55 22.57 -3.82 -7.36
C GLU A 55 23.63 -4.08 -6.30
N GLN A 56 24.23 -5.28 -6.30
CA GLN A 56 25.39 -5.58 -5.49
C GLN A 56 26.65 -5.64 -6.37
N LYS A 57 27.64 -4.83 -6.04
CA LYS A 57 28.89 -4.73 -6.79
C LYS A 57 30.05 -4.42 -5.83
N ASN A 58 31.17 -5.16 -5.97
CA ASN A 58 32.42 -4.88 -5.27
C ASN A 58 32.27 -4.69 -3.74
N GLN A 59 31.50 -5.53 -3.06
CA GLN A 59 31.20 -5.40 -1.62
C GLN A 59 30.41 -4.13 -1.25
N GLU A 60 29.67 -3.60 -2.20
CA GLU A 60 28.73 -2.51 -1.98
C GLU A 60 27.33 -2.92 -2.43
N LEU A 61 26.33 -2.56 -1.67
CA LEU A 61 24.95 -2.59 -2.07
C LEU A 61 24.54 -1.20 -2.52
N ILE A 62 24.18 -1.07 -3.79
CA ILE A 62 23.81 0.18 -4.44
C ILE A 62 22.29 0.17 -4.60
N LEU A 63 21.64 1.12 -3.98
CA LEU A 63 20.17 1.24 -3.92
C LEU A 63 19.76 2.55 -4.59
N LYS A 64 19.16 2.48 -5.77
CA LYS A 64 18.67 3.65 -6.48
C LYS A 64 17.19 3.81 -6.25
N PHE A 65 16.80 4.87 -5.58
CA PHE A 65 15.41 5.29 -5.38
C PHE A 65 15.07 6.38 -6.40
N ASN A 66 13.97 6.19 -7.13
CA ASN A 66 13.36 7.26 -7.93
C ASN A 66 12.06 7.66 -7.22
N ILE A 67 11.90 8.95 -6.99
CA ILE A 67 10.80 9.54 -6.24
C ILE A 67 9.93 10.32 -7.23
N ALA A 68 8.63 10.04 -7.24
CA ALA A 68 7.67 10.76 -8.10
C ALA A 68 7.57 12.25 -7.69
N PRO A 69 7.22 13.15 -8.61
CA PRO A 69 6.94 14.55 -8.29
C PRO A 69 5.88 14.68 -7.18
N ASN A 70 6.08 15.62 -6.26
CA ASN A 70 5.26 15.86 -5.06
C ASN A 70 5.29 14.73 -4.04
N TYR A 71 6.40 13.94 -4.01
CA TYR A 71 6.68 12.94 -3.00
C TYR A 71 8.10 13.13 -2.48
N TYR A 72 8.38 12.59 -1.30
CA TYR A 72 9.70 12.63 -0.69
C TYR A 72 9.98 11.42 0.20
N LEU A 73 11.26 11.11 0.39
CA LEU A 73 11.74 10.10 1.32
C LEU A 73 12.40 10.76 2.52
N TYR A 74 12.08 10.29 3.72
CA TYR A 74 12.73 10.75 4.95
C TYR A 74 14.12 10.12 5.10
N LYS A 75 15.16 10.93 5.20
CA LYS A 75 16.55 10.45 5.38
C LYS A 75 16.71 9.59 6.64
N GLU A 76 16.14 10.03 7.77
CA GLU A 76 16.27 9.35 9.06
C GLU A 76 15.47 8.04 9.14
N ARG A 77 14.62 7.78 8.15
CA ARG A 77 13.79 6.57 8.09
C ARG A 77 14.41 5.44 7.27
N PHE A 78 15.56 5.67 6.66
CA PHE A 78 16.32 4.57 6.07
C PHE A 78 16.90 3.67 7.17
N LYS A 79 16.60 2.39 7.10
CA LYS A 79 17.10 1.36 8.01
C LYS A 79 17.63 0.19 7.20
N PHE A 80 18.81 -0.26 7.53
CA PHE A 80 19.46 -1.41 6.92
C PHE A 80 19.76 -2.43 8.02
N SER A 81 19.40 -3.69 7.81
CA SER A 81 19.64 -4.75 8.78
C SER A 81 19.88 -6.08 8.09
N VAL A 82 20.64 -6.95 8.73
CA VAL A 82 20.83 -8.33 8.28
C VAL A 82 19.76 -9.19 8.93
N LYS A 83 19.01 -9.93 8.11
CA LYS A 83 18.01 -10.89 8.57
C LYS A 83 18.64 -12.25 8.85
N GLU A 84 19.44 -12.75 7.90
CA GLU A 84 20.11 -14.04 7.97
C GLU A 84 21.50 -13.93 7.37
N GLY A 85 22.45 -14.75 7.83
CA GLY A 85 23.82 -14.78 7.36
C GLY A 85 24.81 -14.07 8.26
N ASN A 86 26.00 -13.75 7.70
CA ASN A 86 27.11 -13.13 8.42
C ASN A 86 27.55 -11.78 7.80
N ALA A 87 26.64 -11.14 7.05
CA ALA A 87 26.94 -9.84 6.46
C ALA A 87 27.18 -8.79 7.56
N ILE A 88 28.17 -7.94 7.32
CA ILE A 88 28.47 -6.76 8.14
C ILE A 88 28.22 -5.54 7.27
N LEU A 89 27.30 -4.68 7.72
CA LEU A 89 26.89 -3.47 7.01
C LEU A 89 27.70 -2.28 7.51
N GLY A 90 28.26 -1.51 6.58
CA GLY A 90 28.88 -0.22 6.88
C GLY A 90 27.84 0.91 6.97
N GLN A 91 28.33 2.13 7.08
CA GLN A 91 27.49 3.32 7.04
C GLN A 91 27.02 3.58 5.60
N ALA A 92 25.75 3.88 5.43
CA ALA A 92 25.20 4.27 4.14
C ALA A 92 25.60 5.69 3.76
N PHE A 93 25.98 5.87 2.49
CA PHE A 93 26.25 7.16 1.88
C PHE A 93 25.16 7.46 0.85
N PHE A 94 24.69 8.70 0.83
CA PHE A 94 23.69 9.16 -0.12
C PHE A 94 24.32 10.05 -1.19
N SER A 95 23.87 9.91 -2.45
CA SER A 95 24.40 10.68 -3.59
C SER A 95 24.01 12.15 -3.55
N GLU A 96 22.95 12.48 -2.82
CA GLU A 96 22.38 13.83 -2.73
C GLU A 96 22.41 14.34 -1.29
N GLU A 97 22.59 15.66 -1.13
CA GLU A 97 22.37 16.31 0.15
C GLU A 97 20.87 16.42 0.42
N PRO A 98 20.38 15.99 1.59
CA PRO A 98 18.97 16.07 1.92
C PRO A 98 18.57 17.53 2.21
N GLU A 99 17.35 17.86 1.85
CA GLU A 99 16.74 19.14 2.13
C GLU A 99 16.02 19.14 3.49
N TRP A 100 15.99 20.29 4.17
CA TRP A 100 15.20 20.46 5.38
C TRP A 100 13.73 20.76 5.03
N LYS A 101 12.82 20.03 5.66
CA LYS A 101 11.37 20.19 5.51
C LYS A 101 10.71 20.27 6.88
N ASP A 102 9.76 21.19 7.02
CA ASP A 102 8.87 21.23 8.18
C ASP A 102 7.67 20.32 7.90
N ASP A 103 7.66 19.15 8.52
CA ASP A 103 6.66 18.12 8.35
C ASP A 103 5.59 18.22 9.43
N ALA A 104 4.32 18.05 9.06
CA ALA A 104 3.20 18.21 9.98
C ALA A 104 3.16 17.16 11.11
N GLU A 105 3.70 15.97 10.87
CA GLU A 105 3.69 14.85 11.82
C GLU A 105 5.00 14.74 12.61
N PHE A 106 6.14 14.94 11.94
CA PHE A 106 7.46 14.69 12.51
C PHE A 106 8.27 15.96 12.82
N GLY A 107 7.72 17.15 12.54
CA GLY A 107 8.42 18.40 12.72
C GLY A 107 9.52 18.61 11.68
N ARG A 108 10.65 19.19 12.08
CA ARG A 108 11.74 19.49 11.14
C ARG A 108 12.57 18.27 10.85
N VAL A 109 12.51 17.79 9.60
CA VAL A 109 13.14 16.56 9.10
C VAL A 109 14.00 16.81 7.87
N GLN A 110 14.89 15.88 7.55
CA GLN A 110 15.65 15.87 6.31
C GLN A 110 14.99 14.93 5.30
N VAL A 111 14.83 15.38 4.04
CA VAL A 111 14.12 14.65 2.99
C VAL A 111 14.87 14.67 1.66
N PHE A 112 14.57 13.70 0.80
CA PHE A 112 14.99 13.64 -0.59
C PHE A 112 13.74 13.75 -1.48
N HIS A 113 13.74 14.66 -2.44
CA HIS A 113 12.62 14.91 -3.39
C HIS A 113 12.81 14.32 -4.78
N GLN A 114 13.99 13.91 -5.13
CA GLN A 114 14.31 13.37 -6.46
C GLN A 114 14.96 11.98 -6.34
N SER A 115 15.56 11.54 -7.43
CA SER A 115 16.32 10.30 -7.36
C SER A 115 17.48 10.42 -6.38
N VAL A 116 17.63 9.45 -5.50
CA VAL A 116 18.75 9.36 -4.57
C VAL A 116 19.35 7.95 -4.63
N ILE A 117 20.67 7.86 -4.59
CA ILE A 117 21.40 6.59 -4.52
C ILE A 117 21.95 6.45 -3.10
N ALA A 118 21.57 5.37 -2.42
CA ALA A 118 22.20 4.97 -1.18
C ALA A 118 23.23 3.87 -1.47
N THR A 119 24.48 4.10 -1.13
CA THR A 119 25.56 3.11 -1.24
C THR A 119 25.92 2.61 0.15
N LEU A 120 25.79 1.30 0.34
CA LEU A 120 26.01 0.63 1.62
C LEU A 120 27.18 -0.36 1.49
N PRO A 121 28.32 -0.17 2.16
CA PRO A 121 29.38 -1.17 2.21
C PRO A 121 28.89 -2.46 2.89
N VAL A 122 29.17 -3.61 2.28
CA VAL A 122 28.75 -4.93 2.77
C VAL A 122 29.95 -5.88 2.75
N LYS A 123 30.28 -6.49 3.89
CA LYS A 123 31.25 -7.57 4.00
C LYS A 123 30.56 -8.85 4.39
N GLY A 124 30.95 -9.98 3.79
CA GLY A 124 30.30 -11.26 4.02
C GLY A 124 29.04 -11.45 3.20
N ASN A 125 28.21 -12.41 3.57
CA ASN A 125 27.01 -12.80 2.83
C ASN A 125 25.80 -12.85 3.77
N GLY A 126 24.64 -12.51 3.24
CA GLY A 126 23.41 -12.59 4.02
C GLY A 126 22.22 -11.89 3.35
N ASP A 127 21.05 -12.12 3.91
CA ASP A 127 19.83 -11.44 3.51
C ASP A 127 19.77 -10.07 4.19
N ILE A 128 19.72 -9.02 3.37
CA ILE A 128 19.67 -7.64 3.85
C ILE A 128 18.26 -7.12 3.72
N VAL A 129 17.68 -6.62 4.82
CA VAL A 129 16.39 -5.96 4.85
C VAL A 129 16.60 -4.45 4.79
N ILE A 130 15.95 -3.84 3.81
CA ILE A 130 15.93 -2.40 3.60
C ILE A 130 14.55 -1.88 3.97
N ARG A 131 14.48 -0.93 4.89
CA ARG A 131 13.26 -0.21 5.26
C ARG A 131 13.44 1.26 5.02
N TRP A 132 12.43 1.90 4.52
CA TRP A 132 12.38 3.33 4.24
C TRP A 132 10.95 3.84 4.37
N GLN A 133 10.78 5.13 4.50
CA GLN A 133 9.47 5.77 4.58
C GLN A 133 9.48 7.03 3.73
N GLY A 134 8.39 7.26 3.03
CA GLY A 134 8.13 8.47 2.28
C GLY A 134 6.72 8.98 2.51
N CYS A 135 6.46 10.18 2.00
CA CYS A 135 5.17 10.84 2.05
C CYS A 135 4.91 11.63 0.77
N ALA A 136 3.68 12.07 0.57
CA ALA A 136 3.31 13.08 -0.41
C ALA A 136 3.49 14.48 0.18
N ASP A 137 3.83 15.47 -0.67
CA ASP A 137 3.84 16.90 -0.30
C ASP A 137 2.43 17.45 -0.06
#